data_1b87c4f1aec69a332c00b2cfa97a2d1a
#
_entry.id   1b87c4f1aec69a332c00b2cfa97a2d1a
#
_cell.length_a   1.000
_cell.length_b   1.000
_cell.length_c   1.000
_cell.angle_alpha   90.00
_cell.angle_beta   90.00
_cell.angle_gamma   90.00
#
_symmetry.space_group_name_H-M   'P 1'
#
loop_
_entity.id
_entity.type
_entity.pdbx_description
1 polymer ?
#
loop_
_entity_poly.entity_id
_entity_poly.type
_entity_poly.pdbx_seq_one_letter_code
_entity_poly.pdbx_strand_id
1 'polypeptide(L)'
;GPEFGNSTDNNNLGNFIAWDADKGKIVWAIPERFSVWSGALATAGDVVFYGTLGGYLKAIDAKSGKLLWKFKTPSGIIGNTNTWGHGGKQYVGVLSGVGGWAGIGMAAGLINDTDGLGAVGAYKGLNSFTRLGGVLTVFSLP
;
A
#
# COMPACT_ATOMS: atom_id res chain seq x y z
N GLY A 1 0.09 -10.26 -22.41
CA GLY A 1 -0.43 -9.39 -21.35
C GLY A 1 0.42 -8.13 -21.29
N PRO A 2 -0.06 -7.01 -20.72
CA PRO A 2 0.75 -5.82 -20.59
C PRO A 2 1.99 -6.14 -19.75
N GLU A 3 3.16 -5.88 -20.28
CA GLU A 3 4.39 -5.91 -19.53
C GLU A 3 4.27 -4.87 -18.43
N PHE A 4 4.14 -5.32 -17.19
CA PHE A 4 4.24 -4.44 -16.05
C PHE A 4 5.65 -3.87 -16.05
N GLY A 5 5.73 -2.53 -16.19
CA GLY A 5 6.94 -1.82 -16.52
C GLY A 5 8.15 -2.26 -15.71
N ASN A 6 9.22 -2.47 -16.44
CA ASN A 6 10.56 -2.66 -15.93
C ASN A 6 10.92 -1.57 -14.93
N SER A 7 10.71 -1.84 -13.64
CA SER A 7 11.48 -1.11 -12.66
C SER A 7 12.92 -1.62 -12.79
N THR A 8 13.84 -0.75 -13.05
CA THR A 8 15.28 -1.03 -13.16
C THR A 8 15.89 -1.56 -11.86
N ASP A 9 15.08 -1.71 -10.83
CA ASP A 9 15.42 -2.28 -9.54
C ASP A 9 14.72 -3.63 -9.40
N ASN A 10 15.45 -4.71 -9.66
CA ASN A 10 14.98 -6.11 -9.72
C ASN A 10 14.30 -6.63 -8.44
N ASN A 11 13.97 -5.78 -7.49
CA ASN A 11 13.44 -6.16 -6.17
C ASN A 11 12.09 -5.52 -5.82
N ASN A 12 11.47 -4.77 -6.76
CA ASN A 12 10.18 -4.12 -6.56
C ASN A 12 9.11 -4.74 -7.46
N LEU A 13 8.02 -5.21 -6.85
CA LEU A 13 6.87 -5.80 -7.53
C LEU A 13 5.74 -4.80 -7.78
N GLY A 14 5.81 -3.62 -7.16
CA GLY A 14 4.78 -2.59 -7.22
C GLY A 14 5.30 -1.22 -7.55
N ASN A 15 4.41 -0.40 -8.09
CA ASN A 15 4.59 1.03 -8.28
C ASN A 15 3.32 1.76 -7.85
N PHE A 16 3.48 2.81 -7.07
CA PHE A 16 2.42 3.78 -6.80
C PHE A 16 2.69 5.00 -7.68
N ILE A 17 1.79 5.33 -8.59
CA ILE A 17 2.02 6.33 -9.63
C ILE A 17 0.96 7.43 -9.62
N ALA A 18 1.34 8.64 -10.02
CA ALA A 18 0.42 9.65 -10.51
C ALA A 18 0.43 9.65 -12.04
N TRP A 19 -0.76 9.61 -12.60
CA TRP A 19 -0.98 9.59 -14.05
C TRP A 19 -1.69 10.88 -14.48
N ASP A 20 -1.06 11.61 -15.41
CA ASP A 20 -1.69 12.76 -16.07
C ASP A 20 -2.53 12.24 -17.24
N ALA A 21 -3.84 12.26 -17.08
CA ALA A 21 -4.77 11.73 -18.09
C ALA A 21 -4.82 12.60 -19.36
N ASP A 22 -4.60 13.91 -19.23
CA ASP A 22 -4.62 14.83 -20.38
C ASP A 22 -3.40 14.64 -21.26
N LYS A 23 -2.25 14.39 -20.64
CA LYS A 23 -0.97 14.21 -21.35
C LYS A 23 -0.62 12.75 -21.61
N GLY A 24 -1.38 11.81 -21.01
CA GLY A 24 -1.15 10.38 -21.16
C GLY A 24 0.21 9.91 -20.62
N LYS A 25 0.69 10.48 -19.50
CA LYS A 25 2.01 10.16 -18.96
C LYS A 25 2.05 10.08 -17.44
N ILE A 26 3.04 9.33 -16.95
CA ILE A 26 3.36 9.29 -15.52
C ILE A 26 4.00 10.61 -15.11
N VAL A 27 3.47 11.25 -14.06
CA VAL A 27 4.02 12.47 -13.46
C VAL A 27 5.13 12.12 -12.48
N TRP A 28 4.88 11.13 -11.61
CA TRP A 28 5.85 10.54 -10.70
C TRP A 28 5.49 9.08 -10.41
N ALA A 29 6.48 8.31 -9.95
CA ALA A 29 6.34 6.92 -9.58
C ALA A 29 7.12 6.63 -8.29
N ILE A 30 6.53 5.86 -7.39
CA ILE A 30 7.15 5.40 -6.15
C ILE A 30 7.21 3.89 -6.22
N PRO A 31 8.42 3.30 -6.35
CA PRO A 31 8.58 1.86 -6.36
C PRO A 31 8.29 1.29 -4.97
N GLU A 32 7.59 0.15 -4.95
CA GLU A 32 7.27 -0.59 -3.74
C GLU A 32 7.71 -2.05 -3.87
N ARG A 33 8.22 -2.61 -2.78
CA ARG A 33 8.70 -4.00 -2.79
C ARG A 33 7.63 -4.99 -3.20
N PHE A 34 6.41 -4.80 -2.72
CA PHE A 34 5.23 -5.59 -3.08
C PHE A 34 4.22 -4.75 -3.81
N SER A 35 3.31 -5.40 -4.54
CA SER A 35 2.17 -4.70 -5.18
C SER A 35 1.40 -3.89 -4.13
N VAL A 36 0.95 -2.71 -4.51
CA VAL A 36 0.10 -1.86 -3.66
C VAL A 36 -1.35 -2.34 -3.81
N TRP A 37 -1.93 -2.82 -2.71
CA TRP A 37 -3.29 -3.34 -2.66
C TRP A 37 -4.27 -2.33 -2.06
N SER A 38 -3.79 -1.39 -1.27
CA SER A 38 -4.65 -0.36 -0.71
C SER A 38 -5.11 0.62 -1.78
N GLY A 39 -6.30 1.20 -1.58
CA GLY A 39 -6.69 2.38 -2.33
C GLY A 39 -5.88 3.61 -1.92
N ALA A 40 -5.95 4.65 -2.74
CA ALA A 40 -5.39 5.95 -2.47
C ALA A 40 -6.47 6.89 -1.92
N LEU A 41 -6.14 7.66 -0.89
CA LEU A 41 -6.97 8.75 -0.36
C LEU A 41 -6.30 10.07 -0.66
N ALA A 42 -6.85 10.85 -1.59
CA ALA A 42 -6.40 12.21 -1.86
C ALA A 42 -7.20 13.20 -0.99
N THR A 43 -6.52 14.18 -0.43
CA THR A 43 -7.10 15.22 0.41
C THR A 43 -7.01 16.60 -0.26
N ALA A 44 -7.84 17.54 0.18
CA ALA A 44 -7.85 18.91 -0.34
C ALA A 44 -6.54 19.68 -0.07
N GLY A 45 -5.70 19.19 0.86
CA GLY A 45 -4.40 19.77 1.17
C GLY A 45 -3.24 19.24 0.31
N ASP A 46 -3.51 18.70 -0.86
CA ASP A 46 -2.49 18.12 -1.76
C ASP A 46 -1.69 16.96 -1.13
N VAL A 47 -2.29 16.22 -0.20
CA VAL A 47 -1.70 15.04 0.42
C VAL A 47 -2.44 13.79 -0.04
N VAL A 48 -1.69 12.75 -0.43
CA VAL A 48 -2.23 11.44 -0.76
C VAL A 48 -1.75 10.42 0.25
N PHE A 49 -2.70 9.67 0.82
CA PHE A 49 -2.41 8.53 1.70
C PHE A 49 -2.58 7.22 0.94
N TYR A 50 -1.67 6.29 1.17
CA TYR A 50 -1.80 4.90 0.74
C TYR A 50 -1.08 3.95 1.70
N GLY A 51 -1.50 2.70 1.69
CA GLY A 51 -0.92 1.64 2.51
C GLY A 51 -0.07 0.67 1.70
N THR A 52 0.91 0.06 2.34
CA THR A 52 1.76 -0.97 1.73
C THR A 52 1.52 -2.34 2.37
N LEU A 53 1.78 -3.43 1.63
CA LEU A 53 1.74 -4.78 2.19
C LEU A 53 2.78 -4.98 3.29
N GLY A 54 3.90 -4.26 3.24
CA GLY A 54 4.88 -4.24 4.32
C GLY A 54 4.38 -3.57 5.60
N GLY A 55 3.19 -2.95 5.59
CA GLY A 55 2.54 -2.39 6.77
C GLY A 55 2.79 -0.91 7.01
N TYR A 56 3.26 -0.16 6.05
CA TYR A 56 3.39 1.29 6.16
C TYR A 56 2.17 2.01 5.63
N LEU A 57 1.57 2.89 6.45
CA LEU A 57 0.74 3.97 5.96
C LEU A 57 1.66 5.14 5.60
N LYS A 58 1.58 5.60 4.37
CA LYS A 58 2.39 6.69 3.83
C LYS A 58 1.52 7.88 3.46
N ALA A 59 2.02 9.08 3.74
CA ALA A 59 1.50 10.35 3.24
C ALA A 59 2.52 10.97 2.30
N ILE A 60 2.10 11.31 1.10
CA ILE A 60 2.95 11.87 0.06
C ILE A 60 2.37 13.17 -0.48
N ASP A 61 3.23 14.04 -0.96
CA ASP A 61 2.84 15.23 -1.70
C ASP A 61 2.26 14.82 -3.06
N ALA A 62 1.03 15.26 -3.34
CA ALA A 62 0.30 14.84 -4.53
C ALA A 62 0.96 15.32 -5.85
N LYS A 63 1.67 16.44 -5.81
CA LYS A 63 2.28 17.05 -7.00
C LYS A 63 3.64 16.44 -7.34
N SER A 64 4.45 16.17 -6.32
CA SER A 64 5.84 15.75 -6.49
C SER A 64 6.09 14.26 -6.22
N GLY A 65 5.16 13.56 -5.55
CA GLY A 65 5.38 12.20 -5.07
C GLY A 65 6.34 12.10 -3.88
N LYS A 66 6.75 13.24 -3.29
CA LYS A 66 7.66 13.27 -2.16
C LYS A 66 7.00 12.67 -0.92
N LEU A 67 7.72 11.76 -0.23
CA LEU A 67 7.28 11.23 1.05
C LEU A 67 7.29 12.35 2.10
N LEU A 68 6.12 12.62 2.69
CA LEU A 68 5.95 13.60 3.76
C LEU A 68 5.99 12.94 5.14
N TRP A 69 5.37 11.76 5.25
CA TRP A 69 5.27 11.03 6.50
C TRP A 69 4.98 9.55 6.25
N LYS A 70 5.40 8.70 7.18
CA LYS A 70 5.06 7.28 7.20
C LYS A 70 4.91 6.76 8.62
N PHE A 71 4.05 5.77 8.80
CA PHE A 71 3.84 5.08 10.07
C PHE A 71 3.77 3.57 9.85
N LYS A 72 4.49 2.81 10.67
CA LYS A 72 4.45 1.36 10.63
C LYS A 72 3.26 0.86 11.45
N THR A 73 2.27 0.30 10.77
CA THR A 73 1.12 -0.35 11.38
C THR A 73 1.47 -1.79 11.80
N PRO A 74 0.67 -2.41 12.69
CA PRO A 74 0.97 -3.78 13.18
C PRO A 74 0.94 -4.88 12.13
N SER A 75 0.27 -4.65 10.98
CA SER A 75 0.17 -5.63 9.88
C SER A 75 0.22 -4.92 8.52
N GLY A 76 0.25 -5.69 7.43
CA GLY A 76 0.14 -5.15 6.08
C GLY A 76 -1.20 -4.48 5.84
N ILE A 77 -1.26 -3.56 4.86
CA ILE A 77 -2.45 -2.78 4.54
C ILE A 77 -2.97 -3.21 3.17
N ILE A 78 -4.21 -3.71 3.14
CA ILE A 78 -4.96 -4.07 1.93
C ILE A 78 -6.14 -3.14 1.76
N GLY A 79 -6.76 -2.73 2.88
CA GLY A 79 -7.93 -1.88 2.90
C GLY A 79 -7.62 -0.43 2.57
N ASN A 80 -8.69 0.32 2.32
CA ASN A 80 -8.58 1.75 2.02
C ASN A 80 -8.37 2.57 3.29
N THR A 81 -7.63 3.66 3.15
CA THR A 81 -7.58 4.72 4.15
C THR A 81 -8.83 5.56 4.06
N ASN A 82 -9.39 5.93 5.20
CA ASN A 82 -10.58 6.78 5.30
C ASN A 82 -10.27 8.05 6.06
N THR A 83 -10.99 9.12 5.79
CA THR A 83 -10.91 10.37 6.54
C THR A 83 -12.29 10.89 6.90
N TRP A 84 -12.39 11.51 8.08
CA TRP A 84 -13.61 12.15 8.55
C TRP A 84 -13.30 13.32 9.47
N GLY A 85 -14.26 14.21 9.65
CA GLY A 85 -14.18 15.33 10.60
C GLY A 85 -15.07 15.09 11.80
N HIS A 86 -14.59 15.43 12.99
CA HIS A 86 -15.37 15.46 14.21
C HIS A 86 -14.82 16.50 15.18
N GLY A 87 -15.69 17.33 15.77
CA GLY A 87 -15.30 18.33 16.76
C GLY A 87 -14.25 19.34 16.26
N GLY A 88 -14.30 19.72 14.98
CA GLY A 88 -13.35 20.63 14.37
C GLY A 88 -11.98 20.03 14.04
N LYS A 89 -11.80 18.73 14.26
CA LYS A 89 -10.58 17.98 13.94
C LYS A 89 -10.81 17.03 12.76
N GLN A 90 -9.78 16.84 11.96
CA GLN A 90 -9.74 15.81 10.93
C GLN A 90 -9.07 14.55 11.47
N TYR A 91 -9.65 13.41 11.14
CA TYR A 91 -9.11 12.10 11.47
C TYR A 91 -8.81 11.32 10.20
N VAL A 92 -7.79 10.48 10.29
CA VAL A 92 -7.43 9.52 9.24
C VAL A 92 -7.36 8.14 9.86
N GLY A 93 -8.10 7.19 9.33
CA GLY A 93 -8.16 5.82 9.83
C GLY A 93 -7.78 4.80 8.78
N VAL A 94 -7.09 3.74 9.20
CA VAL A 94 -6.72 2.62 8.34
C VAL A 94 -6.82 1.30 9.10
N LEU A 95 -7.39 0.29 8.44
CA LEU A 95 -7.32 -1.09 8.91
C LEU A 95 -6.05 -1.75 8.36
N SER A 96 -5.23 -2.28 9.25
CA SER A 96 -4.09 -3.10 8.88
C SER A 96 -4.35 -4.57 9.22
N GLY A 97 -4.17 -5.44 8.24
CA GLY A 97 -4.38 -6.87 8.34
C GLY A 97 -4.12 -7.51 6.99
N VAL A 98 -3.15 -8.42 6.93
CA VAL A 98 -2.86 -9.18 5.70
C VAL A 98 -3.78 -10.38 5.64
N GLY A 99 -4.48 -10.53 4.52
CA GLY A 99 -5.39 -11.64 4.27
C GLY A 99 -5.68 -11.76 2.78
N GLY A 100 -6.76 -12.48 2.46
CA GLY A 100 -7.15 -12.71 1.08
C GLY A 100 -6.03 -13.36 0.26
N TRP A 101 -6.01 -13.09 -1.03
CA TRP A 101 -5.06 -13.71 -1.95
C TRP A 101 -3.60 -13.30 -1.69
N ALA A 102 -3.34 -12.04 -1.37
CA ALA A 102 -2.00 -11.57 -1.06
C ALA A 102 -1.39 -12.22 0.21
N GLY A 103 -2.23 -12.58 1.15
CA GLY A 103 -1.81 -13.19 2.42
C GLY A 103 -2.02 -14.71 2.52
N ILE A 104 -2.41 -15.37 1.43
CA ILE A 104 -2.82 -16.78 1.49
C ILE A 104 -1.71 -17.72 1.98
N GLY A 105 -0.47 -17.47 1.59
CA GLY A 105 0.68 -18.24 2.05
C GLY A 105 0.84 -18.17 3.58
N MET A 106 0.72 -16.98 4.13
CA MET A 106 0.83 -16.75 5.57
C MET A 106 -0.36 -17.32 6.34
N ALA A 107 -1.60 -17.10 5.83
CA ALA A 107 -2.83 -17.46 6.51
C ALA A 107 -3.10 -18.96 6.47
N ALA A 108 -2.76 -19.64 5.38
CA ALA A 108 -3.01 -21.07 5.19
C ALA A 108 -1.76 -21.95 5.35
N GLY A 109 -0.60 -21.35 5.65
CA GLY A 109 0.65 -22.10 5.80
C GLY A 109 1.15 -22.74 4.50
N LEU A 110 0.79 -22.18 3.34
CA LEU A 110 1.21 -22.69 2.05
C LEU A 110 2.67 -22.29 1.76
N ILE A 111 3.43 -23.20 1.18
CA ILE A 111 4.87 -23.02 0.97
C ILE A 111 5.33 -23.21 -0.48
N ASN A 112 4.51 -23.79 -1.35
CA ASN A 112 4.88 -23.99 -2.75
C ASN A 112 4.59 -22.72 -3.55
N ASP A 113 5.55 -22.29 -4.34
CA ASP A 113 5.46 -21.04 -5.11
C ASP A 113 4.26 -20.99 -6.08
N THR A 114 3.76 -22.14 -6.52
CA THR A 114 2.58 -22.27 -7.39
C THR A 114 1.25 -22.27 -6.66
N ASP A 115 1.24 -22.40 -5.33
CA ASP A 115 0.01 -22.41 -4.55
C ASP A 115 -0.70 -21.06 -4.63
N GLY A 116 -2.04 -21.10 -4.50
CA GLY A 116 -2.87 -19.90 -4.58
C GLY A 116 -2.74 -19.18 -5.94
N LEU A 117 -2.65 -19.95 -7.04
CA LEU A 117 -2.44 -19.41 -8.39
C LEU A 117 -1.17 -18.56 -8.50
N GLY A 118 -0.10 -18.99 -7.82
CA GLY A 118 1.18 -18.29 -7.81
C GLY A 118 1.32 -17.17 -6.78
N ALA A 119 0.30 -16.93 -5.96
CA ALA A 119 0.35 -15.88 -4.93
C ALA A 119 1.44 -16.15 -3.89
N VAL A 120 1.64 -17.43 -3.51
CA VAL A 120 2.67 -17.80 -2.53
C VAL A 120 4.06 -17.41 -3.04
N GLY A 121 4.37 -17.69 -4.30
CA GLY A 121 5.63 -17.29 -4.93
C GLY A 121 5.76 -15.78 -5.10
N ALA A 122 4.70 -15.12 -5.58
CA ALA A 122 4.70 -13.67 -5.81
C ALA A 122 4.93 -12.86 -4.52
N TYR A 123 4.40 -13.33 -3.39
CA TYR A 123 4.54 -12.69 -2.08
C TYR A 123 5.50 -13.40 -1.15
N LYS A 124 6.42 -14.19 -1.72
CA LYS A 124 7.48 -14.85 -0.98
C LYS A 124 8.29 -13.85 -0.17
N GLY A 125 8.46 -14.12 1.11
CA GLY A 125 9.16 -13.23 2.02
C GLY A 125 8.31 -12.09 2.63
N LEU A 126 7.01 -11.99 2.30
CA LEU A 126 6.14 -11.00 2.93
C LEU A 126 6.12 -11.11 4.47
N ASN A 127 6.20 -12.34 5.00
CA ASN A 127 6.28 -12.62 6.43
C ASN A 127 7.53 -12.07 7.13
N SER A 128 8.57 -11.70 6.38
CA SER A 128 9.75 -10.99 6.92
C SER A 128 9.51 -9.51 7.11
N PHE A 129 8.46 -8.95 6.53
CA PHE A 129 8.14 -7.51 6.58
C PHE A 129 6.91 -7.21 7.43
N THR A 130 6.00 -8.17 7.53
CA THR A 130 4.75 -8.01 8.25
C THR A 130 4.26 -9.35 8.80
N ARG A 131 3.18 -9.31 9.57
CA ARG A 131 2.53 -10.48 10.17
C ARG A 131 1.02 -10.39 9.95
N LEU A 132 0.35 -11.52 10.13
CA LEU A 132 -1.12 -11.54 10.22
C LEU A 132 -1.58 -10.66 11.38
N GLY A 133 -2.75 -10.07 11.23
CA GLY A 133 -3.35 -9.22 12.26
C GLY A 133 -4.61 -8.55 11.75
N GLY A 134 -5.23 -7.78 12.62
CA GLY A 134 -6.37 -6.93 12.26
C GLY A 134 -6.45 -5.81 13.28
N VAL A 135 -5.97 -4.60 12.93
CA VAL A 135 -5.92 -3.45 13.82
C VAL A 135 -6.43 -2.22 13.08
N LEU A 136 -7.39 -1.52 13.68
CA LEU A 136 -7.76 -0.18 13.26
C LEU A 136 -6.82 0.82 13.93
N THR A 137 -6.10 1.59 13.13
CA THR A 137 -5.27 2.70 13.59
C THR A 137 -5.91 4.02 13.15
N VAL A 138 -6.05 4.94 14.09
CA VAL A 138 -6.66 6.26 13.85
C VAL A 138 -5.68 7.34 14.25
N PHE A 139 -5.51 8.32 13.39
CA PHE A 139 -4.70 9.52 13.61
C PHE A 139 -5.61 10.73 13.65
N SER A 140 -5.35 11.67 14.55
CA SER A 140 -5.91 13.01 14.48
C SER A 140 -4.89 13.95 13.86
N LEU A 141 -5.30 14.73 12.88
CA LEU A 141 -4.48 15.81 12.35
C LEU A 141 -4.57 17.03 13.28
N PRO A 142 -3.49 17.78 13.42
CA PRO A 142 -3.48 18.98 14.26
C PRO A 142 -4.45 20.04 13.76
#